data_137bbf936374cfa8e5c0e01b964159b2
#
_entry.id   137bbf936374cfa8e5c0e01b964159b2
#
_cell.length_a   1.000
_cell.length_b   1.000
_cell.length_c   1.000
_cell.angle_alpha   90.00
_cell.angle_beta   90.00
_cell.angle_gamma   90.00
#
_symmetry.space_group_name_H-M   'P 1'
#
loop_
_entity.id
_entity.type
_entity.pdbx_description
1 polymer ?
#
loop_
_entity_poly.entity_id
_entity_poly.type
_entity_poly.pdbx_seq_one_letter_code
_entity_poly.pdbx_strand_id
1 'polypeptide(L)'
;MELRVEDLRKSYGGAAVLQSVSFTAEIGLTRVTGSSGIGKTTLLRILLGLESPDGGATNAGHFRWAAVFQEDRLLEQLDAAGNLRFALGAAYDEAAARALLAELGLGDAGGKRVRDWSGGMKLRLALARALLAPSDALALDEPFTGLDADNRTAAQRCVARAAREKIVLLVSHEDDALAGAEVRLQ
;
A
#
# COMPACT_ATOMS: atom_id res chain seq x y z
N MET A 1 -12.24 -13.05 -7.35
CA MET A 1 -11.39 -13.10 -6.14
C MET A 1 -11.96 -12.07 -5.18
N GLU A 2 -12.31 -12.46 -3.94
CA GLU A 2 -13.00 -11.60 -2.98
C GLU A 2 -12.31 -11.72 -1.61
N LEU A 3 -11.88 -10.62 -1.05
CA LEU A 3 -11.45 -10.50 0.33
C LEU A 3 -12.68 -10.35 1.23
N ARG A 4 -12.74 -11.14 2.30
CA ARG A 4 -13.80 -11.09 3.32
C ARG A 4 -13.20 -10.79 4.68
N VAL A 5 -13.83 -9.89 5.39
CA VAL A 5 -13.51 -9.51 6.77
C VAL A 5 -14.82 -9.58 7.55
N GLU A 6 -14.82 -10.35 8.63
CA GLU A 6 -16.02 -10.62 9.41
C GLU A 6 -15.74 -10.38 10.90
N ASP A 7 -16.46 -9.45 11.49
CA ASP A 7 -16.46 -9.17 12.94
C ASP A 7 -15.07 -8.91 13.53
N LEU A 8 -14.15 -8.32 12.75
CA LEU A 8 -12.76 -8.16 13.15
C LEU A 8 -12.64 -7.19 14.34
N ARG A 9 -11.94 -7.65 15.39
CA ARG A 9 -11.77 -6.91 16.66
C ARG A 9 -10.32 -6.84 17.02
N LYS A 10 -9.91 -5.69 17.58
CA LYS A 10 -8.56 -5.48 18.11
C LYS A 10 -8.57 -4.45 19.22
N SER A 11 -7.85 -4.75 20.29
CA SER A 11 -7.67 -3.86 21.44
C SER A 11 -6.20 -3.77 21.85
N TYR A 12 -5.79 -2.66 22.40
CA TYR A 12 -4.47 -2.47 23.00
C TYR A 12 -4.61 -1.89 24.40
N GLY A 13 -4.04 -2.55 25.39
CA GLY A 13 -4.10 -2.08 26.78
C GLY A 13 -5.53 -1.87 27.29
N GLY A 14 -6.49 -2.65 26.79
CA GLY A 14 -7.90 -2.52 27.15
C GLY A 14 -8.69 -1.48 26.33
N ALA A 15 -8.04 -0.68 25.52
CA ALA A 15 -8.71 0.26 24.59
C ALA A 15 -9.03 -0.44 23.26
N ALA A 16 -10.32 -0.49 22.89
CA ALA A 16 -10.76 -1.06 21.62
C ALA A 16 -10.36 -0.14 20.47
N VAL A 17 -9.67 -0.70 19.47
CA VAL A 17 -9.23 0.00 18.24
C VAL A 17 -10.04 -0.45 17.04
N LEU A 18 -10.32 -1.74 16.91
CA LEU A 18 -11.27 -2.24 15.92
C LEU A 18 -12.45 -2.87 16.65
N GLN A 19 -13.65 -2.39 16.34
CA GLN A 19 -14.89 -2.82 17.00
C GLN A 19 -15.83 -3.46 15.97
N SER A 20 -15.63 -4.79 15.73
CA SER A 20 -16.54 -5.55 14.84
C SER A 20 -16.55 -5.04 13.40
N VAL A 21 -15.37 -4.88 12.81
CA VAL A 21 -15.23 -4.44 11.42
C VAL A 21 -15.57 -5.59 10.47
N SER A 22 -16.54 -5.35 9.57
CA SER A 22 -16.96 -6.32 8.56
C SER A 22 -17.09 -5.63 7.20
N PHE A 23 -16.50 -6.22 6.17
CA PHE A 23 -16.63 -5.78 4.78
C PHE A 23 -16.17 -6.84 3.80
N THR A 24 -16.50 -6.64 2.54
CA THR A 24 -15.92 -7.37 1.42
C THR A 24 -15.22 -6.42 0.45
N ALA A 25 -14.16 -6.90 -0.20
CA ALA A 25 -13.49 -6.15 -1.26
C ALA A 25 -13.17 -7.09 -2.43
N GLU A 26 -13.52 -6.67 -3.63
CA GLU A 26 -13.24 -7.37 -4.88
C GLU A 26 -12.07 -6.71 -5.62
N ILE A 27 -11.72 -7.26 -6.80
CA ILE A 27 -10.77 -6.58 -7.71
C ILE A 27 -11.29 -5.17 -7.97
N GLY A 28 -10.47 -4.20 -7.68
CA GLY A 28 -10.83 -2.79 -7.67
C GLY A 28 -10.18 -2.05 -6.53
N LEU A 29 -10.55 -0.78 -6.39
CA LEU A 29 -10.08 0.07 -5.32
C LEU A 29 -11.16 0.16 -4.23
N THR A 30 -10.76 -0.14 -3.00
CA THR A 30 -11.57 0.06 -1.79
C THR A 30 -10.82 1.03 -0.88
N ARG A 31 -11.42 2.19 -0.62
CA ARG A 31 -10.90 3.17 0.32
C ARG A 31 -11.28 2.79 1.75
N VAL A 32 -10.30 2.82 2.63
CA VAL A 32 -10.52 2.66 4.07
C VAL A 32 -10.41 4.04 4.72
N THR A 33 -11.54 4.58 5.15
CA THR A 33 -11.65 5.94 5.69
C THR A 33 -11.97 5.94 7.18
N GLY A 34 -11.82 7.07 7.82
CA GLY A 34 -12.07 7.27 9.25
C GLY A 34 -11.07 8.24 9.87
N SER A 35 -11.36 8.70 11.09
CA SER A 35 -10.54 9.66 11.81
C SER A 35 -9.11 9.15 12.05
N SER A 36 -8.18 10.07 12.32
CA SER A 36 -6.81 9.67 12.71
C SER A 36 -6.85 8.83 13.99
N GLY A 37 -6.04 7.78 14.03
CA GLY A 37 -5.98 6.86 15.19
C GLY A 37 -7.11 5.84 15.29
N ILE A 38 -8.11 5.84 14.38
CA ILE A 38 -9.28 4.92 14.45
C ILE A 38 -8.93 3.44 14.17
N GLY A 39 -7.71 3.13 13.78
CA GLY A 39 -7.29 1.74 13.54
C GLY A 39 -7.08 1.35 12.07
N LYS A 40 -7.06 2.29 11.12
CA LYS A 40 -6.86 1.99 9.69
C LYS A 40 -5.57 1.20 9.44
N THR A 41 -4.45 1.65 9.96
CA THR A 41 -3.15 0.95 9.89
C THR A 41 -3.19 -0.41 10.60
N THR A 42 -3.89 -0.50 11.73
CA THR A 42 -4.08 -1.77 12.46
C THR A 42 -4.84 -2.78 11.61
N LEU A 43 -5.92 -2.37 10.95
CA LEU A 43 -6.66 -3.21 10.00
C LEU A 43 -5.72 -3.74 8.91
N LEU A 44 -4.96 -2.88 8.25
CA LEU A 44 -4.00 -3.31 7.22
C LEU A 44 -2.97 -4.29 7.78
N ARG A 45 -2.42 -4.04 8.98
CA ARG A 45 -1.45 -4.95 9.62
C ARG A 45 -2.03 -6.35 9.88
N ILE A 46 -3.30 -6.43 10.31
CA ILE A 46 -3.97 -7.71 10.52
C ILE A 46 -4.17 -8.43 9.19
N LEU A 47 -4.63 -7.76 8.14
CA LEU A 47 -4.84 -8.36 6.83
C LEU A 47 -3.52 -8.86 6.19
N LEU A 48 -2.42 -8.19 6.48
CA LEU A 48 -1.08 -8.59 6.07
C LEU A 48 -0.47 -9.72 6.94
N GLY A 49 -1.17 -10.18 7.98
CA GLY A 49 -0.65 -11.17 8.92
C GLY A 49 0.50 -10.68 9.80
N LEU A 50 0.71 -9.36 9.88
CA LEU A 50 1.73 -8.74 10.73
C LEU A 50 1.25 -8.61 12.17
N GLU A 51 -0.05 -8.76 12.39
CA GLU A 51 -0.69 -8.68 13.69
C GLU A 51 -1.89 -9.62 13.76
N SER A 52 -2.13 -10.23 14.92
CA SER A 52 -3.29 -11.10 15.14
C SER A 52 -4.49 -10.29 15.63
N PRO A 53 -5.70 -10.53 15.12
CA PRO A 53 -6.91 -9.97 15.70
C PRO A 53 -7.22 -10.61 17.05
N ASP A 54 -8.00 -9.93 17.88
CA ASP A 54 -8.51 -10.47 19.14
C ASP A 54 -9.82 -11.26 18.92
N GLY A 55 -10.48 -11.07 17.78
CA GLY A 55 -11.69 -11.79 17.38
C GLY A 55 -12.08 -11.48 15.95
N GLY A 56 -13.07 -12.22 15.45
CA GLY A 56 -13.49 -12.17 14.06
C GLY A 56 -12.68 -13.08 13.15
N ALA A 57 -12.92 -13.01 11.85
CA ALA A 57 -12.27 -13.85 10.85
C ALA A 57 -11.97 -13.07 9.56
N THR A 58 -10.97 -13.54 8.82
CA THR A 58 -10.69 -13.05 7.47
C THR A 58 -10.03 -14.14 6.63
N ASN A 59 -10.27 -14.09 5.33
CA ASN A 59 -9.58 -14.94 4.36
C ASN A 59 -8.32 -14.27 3.78
N ALA A 60 -7.83 -13.18 4.37
CA ALA A 60 -6.69 -12.42 3.88
C ALA A 60 -5.41 -13.25 3.69
N GLY A 61 -5.23 -14.32 4.48
CA GLY A 61 -4.09 -15.25 4.35
C GLY A 61 -4.05 -16.06 3.05
N HIS A 62 -5.12 -16.06 2.25
CA HIS A 62 -5.15 -16.71 0.93
C HIS A 62 -4.59 -15.83 -0.19
N PHE A 63 -4.27 -14.56 0.09
CA PHE A 63 -3.77 -13.61 -0.90
C PHE A 63 -2.28 -13.36 -0.71
N ARG A 64 -1.58 -13.19 -1.82
CA ARG A 64 -0.23 -12.62 -1.81
C ARG A 64 -0.36 -11.10 -1.75
N TRP A 65 0.13 -10.53 -0.68
CA TRP A 65 0.05 -9.10 -0.45
C TRP A 65 1.35 -8.38 -0.82
N ALA A 66 1.21 -7.18 -1.37
CA ALA A 66 2.27 -6.17 -1.32
C ALA A 66 1.74 -4.93 -0.58
N ALA A 67 2.63 -4.20 0.08
CA ALA A 67 2.22 -3.09 0.93
C ALA A 67 3.14 -1.88 0.82
N VAL A 68 2.53 -0.71 1.01
CA VAL A 68 3.20 0.55 1.33
C VAL A 68 2.70 1.00 2.69
N PHE A 69 3.63 1.27 3.61
CA PHE A 69 3.36 1.86 4.92
C PHE A 69 3.90 3.28 4.97
N GLN A 70 3.51 4.03 6.00
CA GLN A 70 4.06 5.38 6.27
C GLN A 70 5.60 5.36 6.38
N GLU A 71 6.16 4.27 6.94
CA GLU A 71 7.60 3.99 6.89
C GLU A 71 7.93 3.31 5.57
N ASP A 72 8.80 3.90 4.76
CA ASP A 72 9.13 3.41 3.41
C ASP A 72 9.89 2.08 3.40
N ARG A 73 10.57 1.72 4.50
CA ARG A 73 11.31 0.46 4.70
C ARG A 73 12.20 0.10 3.51
N LEU A 74 12.94 1.09 3.02
CA LEU A 74 13.88 0.95 1.93
C LEU A 74 15.29 0.65 2.44
N LEU A 75 16.09 0.02 1.60
CA LEU A 75 17.52 -0.19 1.84
C LEU A 75 18.27 1.08 1.42
N GLU A 76 18.57 1.93 2.37
CA GLU A 76 19.11 3.27 2.14
C GLU A 76 20.50 3.27 1.48
N GLN A 77 21.27 2.20 1.63
CA GLN A 77 22.60 2.03 1.02
C GLN A 77 22.55 1.65 -0.46
N LEU A 78 21.40 1.21 -0.96
CA LEU A 78 21.18 0.84 -2.36
C LEU A 78 20.55 2.01 -3.14
N ASP A 79 20.66 1.93 -4.47
CA ASP A 79 19.89 2.74 -5.41
C ASP A 79 18.48 2.16 -5.63
N ALA A 80 17.69 2.75 -6.53
CA ALA A 80 16.35 2.28 -6.86
C ALA A 80 16.34 0.86 -7.40
N ALA A 81 17.21 0.57 -8.37
CA ALA A 81 17.29 -0.74 -9.00
C ALA A 81 17.71 -1.82 -7.98
N GLY A 82 18.66 -1.51 -7.11
CA GLY A 82 19.08 -2.40 -6.03
C GLY A 82 17.96 -2.72 -5.05
N ASN A 83 17.16 -1.71 -4.64
CA ASN A 83 15.98 -1.92 -3.80
C ASN A 83 14.94 -2.81 -4.47
N LEU A 84 14.65 -2.57 -5.75
CA LEU A 84 13.68 -3.37 -6.49
C LEU A 84 14.19 -4.81 -6.72
N ARG A 85 15.45 -5.00 -7.12
CA ARG A 85 16.05 -6.33 -7.26
C ARG A 85 16.02 -7.12 -5.95
N PHE A 86 16.37 -6.47 -4.85
CA PHE A 86 16.35 -7.12 -3.53
C PHE A 86 14.94 -7.60 -3.15
N ALA A 87 13.94 -6.74 -3.36
CA ALA A 87 12.56 -7.04 -2.94
C ALA A 87 11.84 -8.04 -3.87
N LEU A 88 12.11 -7.97 -5.18
CA LEU A 88 11.42 -8.77 -6.19
C LEU A 88 12.13 -10.09 -6.50
N GLY A 89 13.42 -10.20 -6.21
CA GLY A 89 14.20 -11.41 -6.46
C GLY A 89 14.09 -11.87 -7.93
N ALA A 90 13.67 -13.11 -8.13
CA ALA A 90 13.49 -13.70 -9.47
C ALA A 90 12.38 -13.04 -10.30
N ALA A 91 11.45 -12.30 -9.67
CA ALA A 91 10.38 -11.57 -10.36
C ALA A 91 10.82 -10.18 -10.85
N TYR A 92 12.09 -9.79 -10.64
CA TYR A 92 12.59 -8.51 -11.10
C TYR A 92 12.71 -8.45 -12.62
N ASP A 93 12.00 -7.51 -13.22
CA ASP A 93 12.10 -7.15 -14.63
C ASP A 93 12.66 -5.72 -14.74
N GLU A 94 13.85 -5.59 -15.34
CA GLU A 94 14.53 -4.30 -15.46
C GLU A 94 13.79 -3.32 -16.35
N ALA A 95 13.16 -3.80 -17.43
CA ALA A 95 12.42 -2.94 -18.35
C ALA A 95 11.14 -2.39 -17.69
N ALA A 96 10.39 -3.26 -17.03
CA ALA A 96 9.19 -2.88 -16.27
C ALA A 96 9.54 -1.93 -15.11
N ALA A 97 10.62 -2.20 -14.37
CA ALA A 97 11.11 -1.36 -13.30
C ALA A 97 11.48 0.04 -13.80
N ARG A 98 12.26 0.13 -14.88
CA ARG A 98 12.66 1.42 -15.48
C ARG A 98 11.45 2.22 -15.97
N ALA A 99 10.51 1.57 -16.64
CA ALA A 99 9.30 2.22 -17.13
C ALA A 99 8.45 2.79 -15.98
N LEU A 100 8.23 2.00 -14.91
CA LEU A 100 7.44 2.45 -13.77
C LEU A 100 8.16 3.55 -12.98
N LEU A 101 9.48 3.46 -12.78
CA LEU A 101 10.25 4.52 -12.14
C LEU A 101 10.17 5.83 -12.93
N ALA A 102 10.27 5.78 -14.26
CA ALA A 102 10.10 6.96 -15.11
C ALA A 102 8.69 7.56 -14.97
N GLU A 103 7.64 6.72 -15.00
CA GLU A 103 6.24 7.17 -14.82
C GLU A 103 6.02 7.82 -13.44
N LEU A 104 6.69 7.35 -12.41
CA LEU A 104 6.67 7.93 -11.06
C LEU A 104 7.64 9.09 -10.86
N GLY A 105 8.25 9.64 -11.94
CA GLY A 105 9.18 10.77 -11.88
C GLY A 105 10.50 10.45 -11.17
N LEU A 106 10.95 9.20 -11.24
CA LEU A 106 12.23 8.73 -10.66
C LEU A 106 13.25 8.30 -11.73
N GLY A 107 12.97 8.56 -13.03
CA GLY A 107 13.83 8.13 -14.13
C GLY A 107 15.26 8.69 -14.07
N ASP A 108 15.41 9.93 -13.62
CA ASP A 108 16.71 10.62 -13.52
C ASP A 108 17.42 10.39 -12.18
N ALA A 109 16.81 9.64 -11.26
CA ALA A 109 17.38 9.35 -9.95
C ALA A 109 18.47 8.25 -9.99
N GLY A 110 18.79 7.73 -11.18
CA GLY A 110 19.66 6.58 -11.41
C GLY A 110 21.02 6.67 -10.72
N GLY A 111 21.40 5.60 -10.02
CA GLY A 111 22.67 5.45 -9.36
C GLY A 111 22.86 6.21 -8.04
N LYS A 112 21.98 7.13 -7.67
CA LYS A 112 21.99 7.79 -6.35
C LYS A 112 21.45 6.85 -5.29
N ARG A 113 22.15 6.77 -4.14
CA ARG A 113 21.70 5.98 -3.00
C ARG A 113 20.42 6.57 -2.39
N VAL A 114 19.50 5.69 -1.98
CA VAL A 114 18.19 6.08 -1.42
C VAL A 114 18.32 6.94 -0.17
N ARG A 115 19.40 6.80 0.61
CA ARG A 115 19.66 7.69 1.76
C ARG A 115 19.71 9.17 1.41
N ASP A 116 20.08 9.49 0.16
CA ASP A 116 20.26 10.87 -0.32
C ASP A 116 18.98 11.42 -0.98
N TRP A 117 17.86 10.65 -0.91
CA TRP A 117 16.59 10.97 -1.55
C TRP A 117 15.66 11.75 -0.61
N SER A 118 14.80 12.57 -1.21
CA SER A 118 13.70 13.20 -0.47
C SER A 118 12.66 12.16 -0.02
N GLY A 119 11.87 12.49 1.01
CA GLY A 119 10.78 11.62 1.48
C GLY A 119 9.80 11.24 0.37
N GLY A 120 9.42 12.22 -0.48
CA GLY A 120 8.54 11.94 -1.62
C GLY A 120 9.17 11.02 -2.68
N MET A 121 10.49 11.07 -2.89
CA MET A 121 11.18 10.10 -3.77
C MET A 121 11.18 8.70 -3.16
N LYS A 122 11.46 8.60 -1.85
CA LYS A 122 11.43 7.33 -1.12
C LYS A 122 10.05 6.70 -1.15
N LEU A 123 9.00 7.48 -0.90
CA LEU A 123 7.61 7.02 -0.97
C LEU A 123 7.24 6.48 -2.36
N ARG A 124 7.61 7.20 -3.42
CA ARG A 124 7.38 6.75 -4.81
C ARG A 124 8.15 5.46 -5.15
N LEU A 125 9.36 5.27 -4.62
CA LEU A 125 10.10 4.02 -4.78
C LEU A 125 9.44 2.86 -4.01
N ALA A 126 8.96 3.11 -2.78
CA ALA A 126 8.20 2.12 -2.02
C ALA A 126 6.91 1.72 -2.75
N LEU A 127 6.22 2.68 -3.38
CA LEU A 127 5.07 2.42 -4.23
C LEU A 127 5.44 1.60 -5.47
N ALA A 128 6.53 1.96 -6.17
CA ALA A 128 7.01 1.18 -7.33
C ALA A 128 7.30 -0.27 -6.93
N ARG A 129 7.94 -0.50 -5.79
CA ARG A 129 8.22 -1.83 -5.26
C ARG A 129 6.93 -2.64 -5.03
N ALA A 130 5.91 -2.03 -4.44
CA ALA A 130 4.64 -2.70 -4.19
C ALA A 130 3.88 -3.02 -5.48
N LEU A 131 3.87 -2.08 -6.44
CA LEU A 131 3.18 -2.25 -7.72
C LEU A 131 3.82 -3.33 -8.60
N LEU A 132 5.15 -3.47 -8.58
CA LEU A 132 5.89 -4.49 -9.33
C LEU A 132 5.87 -5.86 -8.67
N ALA A 133 5.56 -5.94 -7.40
CA ALA A 133 5.52 -7.22 -6.69
C ALA A 133 4.43 -8.15 -7.27
N PRO A 134 4.74 -9.46 -7.44
CA PRO A 134 3.76 -10.45 -7.84
C PRO A 134 2.77 -10.69 -6.70
N SER A 135 1.71 -9.88 -6.66
CA SER A 135 0.72 -9.86 -5.60
C SER A 135 -0.69 -9.93 -6.16
N ASP A 136 -1.61 -10.47 -5.36
CA ASP A 136 -3.05 -10.54 -5.65
C ASP A 136 -3.78 -9.33 -5.08
N ALA A 137 -3.19 -8.74 -4.01
CA ALA A 137 -3.74 -7.59 -3.32
C ALA A 137 -2.65 -6.59 -2.91
N LEU A 138 -3.05 -5.32 -2.79
CA LEU A 138 -2.21 -4.21 -2.34
C LEU A 138 -2.84 -3.57 -1.09
N ALA A 139 -2.01 -3.33 -0.07
CA ALA A 139 -2.37 -2.55 1.11
C ALA A 139 -1.54 -1.26 1.11
N LEU A 140 -2.20 -0.13 0.89
CA LEU A 140 -1.55 1.16 0.73
C LEU A 140 -1.96 2.10 1.88
N ASP A 141 -1.02 2.41 2.76
CA ASP A 141 -1.23 3.29 3.92
C ASP A 141 -0.67 4.68 3.61
N GLU A 142 -1.54 5.61 3.25
CA GLU A 142 -1.24 7.00 2.90
C GLU A 142 -0.16 7.17 1.79
N PRO A 143 -0.28 6.46 0.65
CA PRO A 143 0.78 6.37 -0.34
C PRO A 143 1.03 7.67 -1.14
N PHE A 144 0.25 8.71 -0.90
CA PHE A 144 0.34 9.99 -1.62
C PHE A 144 0.71 11.17 -0.71
N THR A 145 0.91 10.92 0.58
CA THR A 145 1.21 11.97 1.57
C THR A 145 2.55 12.64 1.26
N GLY A 146 2.55 13.99 1.24
CA GLY A 146 3.75 14.77 0.98
C GLY A 146 4.23 14.81 -0.47
N LEU A 147 3.44 14.26 -1.42
CA LEU A 147 3.71 14.41 -2.85
C LEU A 147 3.15 15.74 -3.36
N ASP A 148 3.89 16.39 -4.25
CA ASP A 148 3.35 17.50 -5.06
C ASP A 148 2.27 17.02 -6.04
N ALA A 149 1.53 17.95 -6.66
CA ALA A 149 0.36 17.65 -7.48
C ALA A 149 0.67 16.72 -8.67
N ASP A 150 1.80 16.95 -9.36
CA ASP A 150 2.17 16.17 -10.56
C ASP A 150 2.56 14.74 -10.18
N ASN A 151 3.42 14.59 -9.16
CA ASN A 151 3.83 13.29 -8.65
C ASN A 151 2.67 12.51 -8.03
N ARG A 152 1.75 13.20 -7.32
CA ARG A 152 0.53 12.61 -6.79
C ARG A 152 -0.34 12.06 -7.92
N THR A 153 -0.58 12.86 -8.96
CA THR A 153 -1.38 12.44 -10.12
C THR A 153 -0.76 11.23 -10.83
N ALA A 154 0.55 11.20 -11.00
CA ALA A 154 1.26 10.06 -11.58
C ALA A 154 1.10 8.80 -10.72
N ALA A 155 1.31 8.91 -9.41
CA ALA A 155 1.15 7.81 -8.46
C ALA A 155 -0.30 7.27 -8.45
N GLN A 156 -1.30 8.15 -8.43
CA GLN A 156 -2.71 7.78 -8.50
C GLN A 156 -3.06 7.02 -9.78
N ARG A 157 -2.53 7.44 -10.94
CA ARG A 157 -2.72 6.70 -12.21
C ARG A 157 -2.14 5.29 -12.14
N CYS A 158 -0.95 5.12 -11.55
CA CYS A 158 -0.33 3.82 -11.37
C CYS A 158 -1.17 2.91 -10.47
N VAL A 159 -1.68 3.43 -9.34
CA VAL A 159 -2.57 2.70 -8.42
C VAL A 159 -3.89 2.34 -9.09
N ALA A 160 -4.52 3.28 -9.80
CA ALA A 160 -5.77 3.03 -10.54
C ALA A 160 -5.60 1.94 -11.61
N ARG A 161 -4.45 1.90 -12.28
CA ARG A 161 -4.12 0.83 -13.23
C ARG A 161 -4.00 -0.53 -12.53
N ALA A 162 -3.31 -0.61 -11.40
CA ALA A 162 -3.18 -1.83 -10.62
C ALA A 162 -4.52 -2.35 -10.09
N ALA A 163 -5.44 -1.44 -9.73
CA ALA A 163 -6.78 -1.78 -9.26
C ALA A 163 -7.67 -2.46 -10.33
N ARG A 164 -7.28 -2.46 -11.61
CA ARG A 164 -8.00 -3.20 -12.65
C ARG A 164 -7.81 -4.70 -12.56
N GLU A 165 -6.76 -5.14 -11.90
CA GLU A 165 -6.33 -6.55 -11.85
C GLU A 165 -6.16 -7.08 -10.43
N LYS A 166 -6.06 -6.20 -9.44
CA LYS A 166 -5.79 -6.52 -8.04
C LYS A 166 -6.84 -5.91 -7.11
N ILE A 167 -6.98 -6.51 -5.94
CA ILE A 167 -7.67 -5.87 -4.82
C ILE A 167 -6.73 -4.79 -4.27
N VAL A 168 -7.19 -3.54 -4.20
CA VAL A 168 -6.40 -2.44 -3.63
C VAL A 168 -7.14 -1.86 -2.44
N LEU A 169 -6.58 -2.03 -1.25
CA LEU A 169 -7.04 -1.33 -0.04
C LEU A 169 -6.21 -0.07 0.13
N LEU A 170 -6.86 1.07 0.05
CA LEU A 170 -6.23 2.39 0.13
C LEU A 170 -6.70 3.11 1.40
N VAL A 171 -5.80 3.28 2.34
CA VAL A 171 -5.97 4.24 3.43
C VAL A 171 -5.48 5.59 2.96
N SER A 172 -6.38 6.55 2.89
CA SER A 172 -6.05 7.92 2.50
C SER A 172 -6.93 8.93 3.22
N HIS A 173 -6.53 10.20 3.22
CA HIS A 173 -7.41 11.29 3.62
C HIS A 173 -8.47 11.55 2.55
N GLU A 174 -9.61 12.19 2.92
CA GLU A 174 -10.82 12.34 2.10
C GLU A 174 -10.62 13.02 0.73
N ASP A 175 -9.49 13.72 0.53
CA ASP A 175 -9.18 14.50 -0.67
C ASP A 175 -8.56 13.70 -1.84
N ASP A 176 -8.37 12.39 -1.70
CA ASP A 176 -7.80 11.59 -2.78
C ASP A 176 -8.87 11.27 -3.84
N ALA A 177 -8.66 11.80 -5.05
CA ALA A 177 -9.62 11.77 -6.18
C ALA A 177 -9.83 10.36 -6.81
N LEU A 178 -9.36 9.28 -6.19
CA LEU A 178 -9.55 7.93 -6.72
C LEU A 178 -10.96 7.40 -6.39
N ALA A 179 -11.74 7.14 -7.44
CA ALA A 179 -13.04 6.51 -7.30
C ALA A 179 -12.90 5.04 -6.91
N GLY A 180 -13.73 4.58 -5.98
CA GLY A 180 -13.74 3.19 -5.51
C GLY A 180 -14.82 2.96 -4.45
N ALA A 181 -14.97 1.71 -4.03
CA ALA A 181 -15.78 1.37 -2.87
C ALA A 181 -15.20 2.04 -1.61
N GLU A 182 -16.04 2.21 -0.58
CA GLU A 182 -15.61 2.83 0.68
C GLU A 182 -15.97 1.96 1.87
N VAL A 183 -15.01 1.78 2.75
CA VAL A 183 -15.17 1.16 4.08
C VAL A 183 -14.82 2.22 5.12
N ARG A 184 -15.80 2.65 5.88
CA ARG A 184 -15.62 3.66 6.92
C ARG A 184 -15.49 3.00 8.28
N LEU A 185 -14.36 3.18 8.93
CA LEU A 185 -14.17 2.78 10.33
C LEU A 185 -14.82 3.80 11.27
N GLN A 186 -15.48 3.29 12.33
CA GLN A 186 -16.23 4.07 13.32
C GLN A 186 -15.72 3.79 14.72
#